data_0542941067b3b365c80ba5a3c56a3346
#
_entry.id   0542941067b3b365c80ba5a3c56a3346
#
_cell.length_a   1.000
_cell.length_b   1.000
_cell.length_c   1.000
_cell.angle_alpha   90.00
_cell.angle_beta   90.00
_cell.angle_gamma   90.00
#
_symmetry.space_group_name_H-M   'P 1'
#
loop_
_entity.id
_entity.type
_entity.pdbx_description
1 polymer ?
#
loop_
_entity_poly.entity_id
_entity_poly.type
_entity_poly.pdbx_seq_one_letter_code
_entity_poly.pdbx_strand_id
1 'polypeptide(L)'
;MNFPGHRGPFSSSKELHDFFMTINESLPGSSEFAALTRRGLPDNLPIVFTHSDLHFGNILVSPTGSKLIAIIDWEGSGFYPTYWEWAKLKWLEGRRGSFFIDEILRPHMDVWKYWIEWLRCAGL
;
A
#
# COMPACT_ATOMS: atom_id res chain seq x y z
N MET A 1 9.77 -3.05 -0.48
CA MET A 1 10.19 -1.69 -0.08
C MET A 1 10.75 -1.81 1.32
N ASN A 2 12.08 -1.70 1.47
CA ASN A 2 12.70 -1.72 2.79
C ASN A 2 12.60 -0.32 3.37
N PHE A 3 11.75 -0.13 4.36
CA PHE A 3 11.72 1.11 5.12
C PHE A 3 12.96 1.16 6.02
N PRO A 4 13.76 2.25 5.98
CA PRO A 4 14.88 2.40 6.91
C PRO A 4 14.35 2.40 8.34
N GLY A 5 14.86 1.51 9.18
CA GLY A 5 14.44 1.41 10.58
C GLY A 5 13.17 0.59 10.82
N HIS A 6 12.96 -0.46 10.02
CA HIS A 6 11.83 -1.38 10.20
C HIS A 6 11.55 -1.70 11.68
N ARG A 7 10.44 -1.21 12.17
CA ARG A 7 9.94 -1.46 13.52
C ARG A 7 8.58 -2.17 13.42
N GLY A 8 8.55 -3.39 13.01
CA GLY A 8 7.39 -4.26 13.06
C GLY A 8 7.66 -5.48 13.92
N PRO A 9 6.68 -6.29 14.18
CA PRO A 9 5.31 -6.19 13.70
C PRO A 9 4.51 -5.07 14.37
N PHE A 10 3.55 -4.47 13.62
CA PHE A 10 2.60 -3.50 14.17
C PHE A 10 1.31 -4.21 14.63
N SER A 11 0.76 -3.80 15.76
CA SER A 11 -0.41 -4.44 16.36
C SER A 11 -1.74 -3.92 15.80
N SER A 12 -1.73 -2.79 15.09
CA SER A 12 -2.91 -2.13 14.54
C SER A 12 -2.59 -1.26 13.35
N SER A 13 -3.61 -0.92 12.55
CA SER A 13 -3.50 0.06 11.48
C SER A 13 -3.07 1.43 12.01
N LYS A 14 -3.53 1.81 13.20
CA LYS A 14 -3.13 3.05 13.87
C LYS A 14 -1.62 3.11 14.07
N GLU A 15 -1.04 2.08 14.66
CA GLU A 15 0.39 2.03 14.95
C GLU A 15 1.25 2.10 13.68
N LEU A 16 0.83 1.41 12.63
CA LEU A 16 1.46 1.51 11.31
C LEU A 16 1.38 2.93 10.74
N HIS A 17 0.21 3.58 10.82
CA HIS A 17 0.03 4.94 10.31
C HIS A 17 0.83 5.97 11.12
N ASP A 18 0.89 5.83 12.43
CA ASP A 18 1.72 6.68 13.28
C ASP A 18 3.20 6.52 12.93
N PHE A 19 3.66 5.29 12.69
CA PHE A 19 5.02 5.03 12.21
C PHE A 19 5.31 5.70 10.87
N PHE A 20 4.38 5.70 9.91
CA PHE A 20 4.57 6.41 8.65
C PHE A 20 4.84 7.91 8.83
N MET A 21 4.23 8.53 9.82
CA MET A 21 4.44 9.94 10.09
C MET A 21 5.86 10.22 10.59
N THR A 22 6.46 9.31 11.36
CA THR A 22 7.84 9.47 11.86
C THR A 22 8.89 9.44 10.75
N ILE A 23 8.62 8.76 9.65
CA ILE A 23 9.55 8.71 8.50
C ILE A 23 9.67 10.09 7.83
N ASN A 24 8.60 10.87 7.85
CA ASN A 24 8.52 12.16 7.18
C ASN A 24 8.96 13.35 8.07
N GLU A 25 9.20 13.15 9.34
CA GLU A 25 9.59 14.24 10.27
C GLU A 25 10.91 14.93 9.87
N SER A 26 11.73 14.25 9.07
CA SER A 26 13.02 14.76 8.61
C SER A 26 12.92 15.70 7.39
N LEU A 27 11.74 15.86 6.80
CA LEU A 27 11.57 16.65 5.56
C LEU A 27 11.12 18.09 5.87
N PRO A 28 11.74 19.13 5.30
CA PRO A 28 11.34 20.52 5.50
C PRO A 28 9.89 20.76 5.06
N GLY A 29 9.06 21.35 5.92
CA GLY A 29 7.66 21.65 5.63
C GLY A 29 6.69 20.50 5.85
N SER A 30 7.14 19.37 6.41
CA SER A 30 6.37 18.14 6.53
C SER A 30 5.30 18.12 7.62
N SER A 31 5.36 18.97 8.64
CA SER A 31 4.54 18.82 9.86
C SER A 31 3.05 19.02 9.63
N GLU A 32 2.64 20.06 8.90
CA GLU A 32 1.21 20.31 8.62
C GLU A 32 0.67 19.31 7.61
N PHE A 33 1.45 18.99 6.59
CA PHE A 33 1.09 18.01 5.59
C PHE A 33 1.00 16.60 6.18
N ALA A 34 1.94 16.19 7.01
CA ALA A 34 1.90 14.92 7.74
C ALA A 34 0.66 14.81 8.63
N ALA A 35 0.29 15.89 9.32
CA ALA A 35 -0.91 15.93 10.13
C ALA A 35 -2.20 15.78 9.32
N LEU A 36 -2.29 16.41 8.14
CA LEU A 36 -3.42 16.25 7.21
C LEU A 36 -3.52 14.84 6.69
N THR A 37 -2.40 14.28 6.25
CA THR A 37 -2.33 12.89 5.75
C THR A 37 -2.75 11.91 6.85
N ARG A 38 -2.22 12.07 8.07
CA ARG A 38 -2.53 11.20 9.20
C ARG A 38 -4.02 11.21 9.55
N ARG A 39 -4.67 12.37 9.50
CA ARG A 39 -6.13 12.49 9.76
C ARG A 39 -6.99 11.76 8.73
N GLY A 40 -6.48 11.58 7.51
CA GLY A 40 -7.19 10.85 6.46
C GLY A 40 -7.00 9.33 6.52
N LEU A 41 -6.10 8.82 7.35
CA LEU A 41 -5.83 7.40 7.50
C LEU A 41 -6.65 6.82 8.66
N PRO A 42 -7.58 5.87 8.42
CA PRO A 42 -8.43 5.29 9.45
C PRO A 42 -7.63 4.43 10.44
N ASP A 43 -7.92 4.55 11.74
CA ASP A 43 -7.20 3.86 12.81
C ASP A 43 -7.67 2.43 13.08
N ASN A 44 -8.85 2.07 12.57
CA ASN A 44 -9.56 0.83 12.93
C ASN A 44 -9.75 -0.12 11.75
N LEU A 45 -8.88 -0.06 10.75
CA LEU A 45 -8.95 -0.97 9.61
C LEU A 45 -8.51 -2.38 10.02
N PRO A 46 -9.20 -3.41 9.54
CA PRO A 46 -8.76 -4.79 9.71
C PRO A 46 -7.35 -5.00 9.12
N ILE A 47 -6.56 -5.82 9.80
CA ILE A 47 -5.28 -6.29 9.32
C ILE A 47 -5.48 -7.63 8.63
N VAL A 48 -5.03 -7.75 7.40
CA VAL A 48 -5.21 -8.94 6.56
C VAL A 48 -3.88 -9.37 5.96
N PHE A 49 -3.78 -10.67 5.63
CA PHE A 49 -2.63 -11.16 4.88
C PHE A 49 -2.68 -10.61 3.45
N THR A 50 -1.58 -10.04 3.01
CA THR A 50 -1.46 -9.25 1.79
C THR A 50 -0.21 -9.68 1.04
N HIS A 51 -0.29 -9.78 -0.29
CA HIS A 51 0.85 -10.08 -1.16
C HIS A 51 1.86 -8.91 -1.22
N SER A 52 1.33 -7.70 -1.23
CA SER A 52 2.09 -6.44 -1.22
C SER A 52 2.86 -6.10 -2.51
N ASP A 53 2.84 -6.98 -3.52
CA ASP A 53 3.40 -6.72 -4.85
C ASP A 53 2.58 -7.43 -5.95
N LEU A 54 1.25 -7.39 -5.82
CA LEU A 54 0.34 -8.08 -6.73
C LEU A 54 0.18 -7.27 -8.02
N HIS A 55 0.85 -7.66 -9.07
CA HIS A 55 0.74 -7.10 -10.42
C HIS A 55 0.79 -8.20 -11.48
N PHE A 56 0.51 -7.87 -12.74
CA PHE A 56 0.43 -8.86 -13.83
C PHE A 56 1.68 -9.72 -14.01
N GLY A 57 2.87 -9.18 -13.69
CA GLY A 57 4.12 -9.96 -13.75
C GLY A 57 4.21 -11.07 -12.72
N ASN A 58 3.45 -10.96 -11.62
CA ASN A 58 3.43 -11.93 -10.52
C ASN A 58 2.21 -12.86 -10.57
N ILE A 59 1.37 -12.74 -11.62
CA ILE A 59 0.18 -13.57 -11.83
C ILE A 59 0.40 -14.45 -13.04
N LEU A 60 0.58 -15.74 -12.84
CA LEU A 60 0.74 -16.72 -13.90
C LEU A 60 -0.62 -17.26 -14.33
N VAL A 61 -0.91 -17.14 -15.62
CA VAL A 61 -2.14 -17.66 -16.23
C VAL A 61 -1.83 -18.73 -17.28
N SER A 62 -2.82 -19.54 -17.61
CA SER A 62 -2.69 -20.53 -18.69
C SER A 62 -2.42 -19.84 -20.04
N PRO A 63 -1.84 -20.53 -21.04
CA PRO A 63 -1.60 -19.97 -22.36
C PRO A 63 -2.85 -19.37 -23.03
N THR A 64 -4.03 -19.87 -22.68
CA THR A 64 -5.32 -19.36 -23.15
C THR A 64 -5.85 -18.18 -22.32
N GLY A 65 -5.18 -17.82 -21.22
CA GLY A 65 -5.64 -16.80 -20.28
C GLY A 65 -6.87 -17.18 -19.44
N SER A 66 -7.33 -18.43 -19.57
CA SER A 66 -8.61 -18.85 -18.95
C SER A 66 -8.52 -19.37 -17.52
N LYS A 67 -7.30 -19.59 -17.00
CA LYS A 67 -7.05 -20.13 -15.65
C LYS A 67 -5.89 -19.45 -14.98
N LEU A 68 -6.08 -19.08 -13.71
CA LEU A 68 -5.00 -18.74 -12.83
C LEU A 68 -4.19 -20.01 -12.50
N ILE A 69 -2.88 -19.97 -12.73
CA ILE A 69 -1.96 -21.07 -12.42
C ILE A 69 -1.31 -20.83 -11.07
N ALA A 70 -0.74 -19.64 -10.86
CA ALA A 70 -0.03 -19.30 -9.63
C ALA A 70 0.05 -17.79 -9.43
N ILE A 71 0.25 -17.39 -8.19
CA ILE A 71 0.74 -16.08 -7.80
C ILE A 71 2.13 -16.30 -7.21
N ILE A 72 3.12 -15.55 -7.69
CA ILE A 72 4.53 -15.70 -7.35
C ILE A 72 5.08 -14.41 -6.73
N ASP A 73 6.30 -14.49 -6.21
CA ASP A 73 7.03 -13.37 -5.62
C ASP A 73 6.37 -12.82 -4.35
N TRP A 74 6.27 -13.69 -3.35
CA TRP A 74 5.70 -13.42 -2.04
C TRP A 74 6.66 -12.76 -1.06
N GLU A 75 7.83 -12.30 -1.50
CA GLU A 75 8.87 -11.76 -0.60
C GLU A 75 8.41 -10.51 0.17
N GLY A 76 7.50 -9.72 -0.42
CA GLY A 76 6.90 -8.54 0.20
C GLY A 76 5.66 -8.83 1.07
N SER A 77 5.22 -10.10 1.11
CA SER A 77 3.96 -10.46 1.77
C SER A 77 4.01 -10.29 3.29
N GLY A 78 2.86 -10.01 3.86
CA GLY A 78 2.72 -9.80 5.29
C GLY A 78 1.31 -9.44 5.71
N PHE A 79 1.16 -9.02 6.96
CA PHE A 79 -0.11 -8.56 7.51
C PHE A 79 -0.17 -7.04 7.48
N TYR A 80 -1.09 -6.49 6.70
CA TYR A 80 -1.24 -5.06 6.46
C TYR A 80 -2.72 -4.64 6.55
N PRO A 81 -3.03 -3.33 6.70
CA PRO A 81 -4.40 -2.85 6.61
C PRO A 81 -5.05 -3.23 5.28
N THR A 82 -6.35 -3.46 5.28
CA THR A 82 -7.12 -3.95 4.12
C THR A 82 -6.92 -3.17 2.82
N TYR A 83 -6.56 -1.88 2.89
CA TYR A 83 -6.30 -1.05 1.71
C TYR A 83 -4.92 -1.27 1.08
N TRP A 84 -4.00 -1.96 1.77
CA TRP A 84 -2.58 -1.99 1.41
C TRP A 84 -2.32 -2.56 0.01
N GLU A 85 -2.92 -3.70 -0.32
CA GLU A 85 -2.76 -4.31 -1.65
C GLU A 85 -3.15 -3.34 -2.75
N TRP A 86 -4.32 -2.70 -2.62
CA TRP A 86 -4.81 -1.74 -3.58
C TRP A 86 -3.90 -0.51 -3.68
N ALA A 87 -3.44 0.03 -2.55
CA ALA A 87 -2.56 1.19 -2.52
C ALA A 87 -1.21 0.91 -3.19
N LYS A 88 -0.62 -0.26 -2.93
CA LYS A 88 0.62 -0.71 -3.57
C LYS A 88 0.45 -0.86 -5.08
N LEU A 89 -0.65 -1.43 -5.49
CA LEU A 89 -0.98 -1.65 -6.86
C LEU A 89 -1.18 -0.33 -7.62
N LYS A 90 -1.96 0.61 -7.08
CA LYS A 90 -2.15 1.94 -7.66
C LYS A 90 -0.85 2.71 -7.82
N TRP A 91 0.05 2.57 -6.88
CA TRP A 91 1.38 3.16 -6.99
C TRP A 91 2.18 2.57 -8.16
N LEU A 92 2.05 1.26 -8.41
CA LEU A 92 2.66 0.57 -9.54
C LEU A 92 1.98 0.92 -10.87
N GLU A 93 0.66 1.15 -10.90
CA GLU A 93 -0.12 1.50 -12.08
C GLU A 93 0.31 2.83 -12.72
N GLY A 94 0.69 3.81 -11.95
CA GLY A 94 1.30 5.02 -12.49
C GLY A 94 2.51 4.74 -13.38
N ARG A 95 3.03 3.52 -13.32
CA ARG A 95 4.15 3.02 -14.13
C ARG A 95 3.74 2.00 -15.21
N ARG A 96 2.57 1.32 -15.13
CA ARG A 96 2.25 0.18 -16.01
C ARG A 96 0.77 -0.03 -16.37
N GLY A 97 -0.12 0.90 -16.06
CA GLY A 97 -1.55 0.88 -16.42
C GLY A 97 -2.28 -0.44 -16.11
N SER A 98 -3.16 -0.49 -15.14
CA SER A 98 -4.05 -1.60 -14.94
C SER A 98 -5.48 -1.18 -14.65
N PHE A 99 -6.32 -1.37 -15.62
CA PHE A 99 -7.76 -1.10 -15.64
C PHE A 99 -8.56 -2.05 -14.71
N PHE A 100 -7.92 -3.16 -14.33
CA PHE A 100 -8.60 -4.35 -13.81
C PHE A 100 -8.87 -4.31 -12.30
N ILE A 101 -8.18 -3.50 -11.57
CA ILE A 101 -8.05 -3.64 -10.11
C ILE A 101 -8.96 -2.70 -9.37
N ASP A 102 -9.36 -1.60 -9.99
CA ASP A 102 -10.32 -0.66 -9.41
C ASP A 102 -11.66 -1.32 -9.07
N GLU A 103 -12.04 -2.36 -9.81
CA GLU A 103 -13.31 -3.04 -9.62
C GLU A 103 -13.31 -4.00 -8.41
N ILE A 104 -12.17 -4.63 -8.15
CA ILE A 104 -12.01 -5.58 -7.03
C ILE A 104 -11.70 -4.86 -5.71
N LEU A 105 -10.97 -3.75 -5.77
CA LEU A 105 -10.42 -3.07 -4.60
C LEU A 105 -11.05 -1.71 -4.31
N ARG A 106 -12.12 -1.34 -5.01
CA ARG A 106 -12.88 -0.10 -4.86
C ARG A 106 -13.23 0.35 -3.44
N PRO A 107 -13.48 -0.55 -2.48
CA PRO A 107 -13.87 -0.14 -1.12
C PRO A 107 -12.88 0.75 -0.39
N HIS A 108 -11.64 0.89 -0.92
CA HIS A 108 -10.55 1.58 -0.23
C HIS A 108 -10.09 2.88 -0.93
N MET A 109 -10.86 3.37 -1.90
CA MET A 109 -10.49 4.56 -2.68
C MET A 109 -10.32 5.84 -1.85
N ASP A 110 -11.04 5.97 -0.74
CA ASP A 110 -10.97 7.17 0.10
C ASP A 110 -9.63 7.31 0.83
N VAL A 111 -8.96 6.20 1.12
CA VAL A 111 -7.66 6.19 1.79
C VAL A 111 -6.52 6.49 0.82
N TRP A 112 -6.69 6.18 -0.45
CA TRP A 112 -5.69 6.30 -1.50
C TRP A 112 -5.06 7.69 -1.64
N LYS A 113 -5.87 8.73 -1.65
CA LYS A 113 -5.40 10.13 -1.81
C LYS A 113 -4.39 10.52 -0.73
N TYR A 114 -4.60 10.09 0.51
CA TYR A 114 -3.70 10.38 1.63
C TYR A 114 -2.41 9.55 1.55
N TRP A 115 -2.53 8.33 1.07
CA TRP A 115 -1.39 7.42 0.95
C TRP A 115 -0.45 7.83 -0.20
N ILE A 116 -0.99 8.23 -1.34
CA ILE A 116 -0.21 8.75 -2.49
C ILE A 116 0.53 10.03 -2.13
N GLU A 117 -0.13 10.93 -1.43
CA GLU A 117 0.51 12.17 -0.99
C GLU A 117 1.63 11.88 0.01
N TRP A 118 1.44 10.91 0.88
CA TRP A 118 2.48 10.46 1.79
C TRP A 118 3.71 9.90 1.03
N LEU A 119 3.50 9.05 0.02
CA LEU A 119 4.59 8.51 -0.81
C LEU A 119 5.37 9.61 -1.53
N ARG A 120 4.67 10.58 -2.10
CA ARG A 120 5.30 11.74 -2.75
C ARG A 120 6.21 12.51 -1.79
N CYS A 121 5.77 12.73 -0.56
CA CYS A 121 6.56 13.42 0.44
C CYS A 121 7.71 12.58 0.96
N ALA A 122 7.56 11.26 1.02
CA ALA A 122 8.63 10.33 1.40
C ALA A 122 9.72 10.17 0.33
N GLY A 123 9.55 10.78 -0.85
CA GLY A 123 10.51 10.68 -1.96
C GLY A 123 10.55 9.29 -2.63
N LEU A 124 9.43 8.56 -2.54
CA LEU A 124 9.29 7.17 -3.03
C LEU A 124 8.50 7.07 -4.36
#